data_08e17522dc14898dc41712455c65b587
#
_entry.id   08e17522dc14898dc41712455c65b587
#
_cell.length_a   1.000
_cell.length_b   1.000
_cell.length_c   1.000
_cell.angle_alpha   90.00
_cell.angle_beta   90.00
_cell.angle_gamma   90.00
#
_symmetry.space_group_name_H-M   'P 1'
#
loop_
_entity.id
_entity.type
_entity.pdbx_description
1 polymer ?
#
loop_
_entity_poly.entity_id
_entity_poly.type
_entity_poly.pdbx_seq_one_letter_code
_entity_poly.pdbx_strand_id
1 'polypeptide(L)'
;MAAPLSLADIDEKIGLKIYTQDYKSKPTIDGVSVMTLKNMSGEDSDFSELLRLNSTGEVEQFPGFHVAQINRSTQIPGSIKAWHVHFIQDELWYVADESRLLTCLWDIRKDSPTFGSTMRIPMGGSTHRLVYIPRGVAHGAANLSSNIATIMYFMNAQFNINNPDERRIPWDALGKDFWEPQRD
;
A
#
# COMPACT_ATOMS: atom_id res chain seq x y z
N MET A 1 -21.50 -7.35 -38.30
CA MET A 1 -21.34 -6.89 -36.89
C MET A 1 -22.66 -6.27 -36.45
N ALA A 2 -23.14 -6.56 -35.23
CA ALA A 2 -24.33 -5.87 -34.72
C ALA A 2 -24.05 -4.37 -34.52
N ALA A 3 -25.08 -3.54 -34.68
CA ALA A 3 -24.96 -2.09 -34.40
C ALA A 3 -24.68 -1.85 -32.90
N PRO A 4 -23.91 -0.81 -32.53
CA PRO A 4 -23.70 -0.48 -31.13
C PRO A 4 -25.02 -0.09 -30.47
N LEU A 5 -25.19 -0.51 -29.21
CA LEU A 5 -26.33 -0.11 -28.39
C LEU A 5 -26.12 1.28 -27.80
N SER A 6 -27.23 1.96 -27.50
CA SER A 6 -27.31 3.24 -26.79
C SER A 6 -28.15 3.09 -25.52
N LEU A 7 -28.22 4.14 -24.69
CA LEU A 7 -29.09 4.11 -23.51
C LEU A 7 -30.58 3.96 -23.87
N ALA A 8 -30.99 4.33 -25.10
CA ALA A 8 -32.37 4.16 -25.58
C ALA A 8 -32.74 2.69 -25.79
N ASP A 9 -31.77 1.80 -25.92
CA ASP A 9 -31.94 0.36 -26.09
C ASP A 9 -31.98 -0.40 -24.75
N ILE A 10 -31.86 0.30 -23.63
CA ILE A 10 -31.83 -0.25 -22.26
C ILE A 10 -33.13 0.10 -21.55
N ASP A 11 -33.59 -0.79 -20.67
CA ASP A 11 -34.73 -0.49 -19.77
C ASP A 11 -34.51 0.81 -19.04
N GLU A 12 -35.51 1.69 -19.02
CA GLU A 12 -35.41 3.06 -18.49
C GLU A 12 -34.93 3.10 -17.04
N LYS A 13 -35.47 2.21 -16.18
CA LYS A 13 -35.10 2.14 -14.75
C LYS A 13 -33.67 1.69 -14.52
N ILE A 14 -33.15 0.86 -15.41
CA ILE A 14 -31.77 0.37 -15.37
C ILE A 14 -30.84 1.43 -15.99
N GLY A 15 -31.24 2.06 -17.09
CA GLY A 15 -30.50 3.13 -17.76
C GLY A 15 -30.12 4.27 -16.83
N LEU A 16 -31.04 4.65 -15.92
CA LEU A 16 -30.78 5.69 -14.89
C LEU A 16 -29.68 5.33 -13.87
N LYS A 17 -29.29 4.05 -13.79
CA LYS A 17 -28.23 3.56 -12.89
C LYS A 17 -26.89 3.34 -13.60
N ILE A 18 -26.88 3.46 -14.92
CA ILE A 18 -25.65 3.27 -15.72
C ILE A 18 -24.80 4.53 -15.60
N TYR A 19 -23.54 4.33 -15.24
CA TYR A 19 -22.53 5.37 -15.22
C TYR A 19 -21.26 4.92 -15.94
N THR A 20 -20.44 5.85 -16.34
CA THR A 20 -19.14 5.56 -16.93
C THR A 20 -18.10 5.42 -15.84
N GLN A 21 -17.38 4.31 -15.86
CA GLN A 21 -16.25 4.07 -14.96
C GLN A 21 -15.22 5.19 -15.10
N ASP A 22 -14.74 5.72 -13.98
CA ASP A 22 -13.65 6.71 -13.94
C ASP A 22 -12.29 6.01 -13.97
N TYR A 23 -11.53 6.21 -15.03
CA TYR A 23 -10.19 5.68 -15.24
C TYR A 23 -9.08 6.69 -14.97
N LYS A 24 -9.39 7.81 -14.35
CA LYS A 24 -8.37 8.81 -14.00
C LYS A 24 -7.31 8.23 -13.06
N SER A 25 -6.10 8.77 -13.14
CA SER A 25 -5.03 8.40 -12.23
C SER A 25 -5.43 8.71 -10.79
N LYS A 26 -5.22 7.72 -9.90
CA LYS A 26 -5.47 7.91 -8.47
C LYS A 26 -4.48 8.91 -7.89
N PRO A 27 -4.88 9.66 -6.83
CA PRO A 27 -3.98 10.59 -6.14
C PRO A 27 -2.70 9.88 -5.68
N THR A 28 -1.57 10.55 -5.79
CA THR A 28 -0.28 10.12 -5.27
C THR A 28 0.14 11.03 -4.12
N ILE A 29 0.96 10.51 -3.21
CA ILE A 29 1.57 11.28 -2.13
C ILE A 29 3.02 11.58 -2.54
N ASP A 30 3.43 12.82 -2.39
CA ASP A 30 4.81 13.26 -2.68
C ASP A 30 5.83 12.43 -1.92
N GLY A 31 6.88 11.96 -2.61
CA GLY A 31 7.91 11.10 -2.06
C GLY A 31 7.53 9.63 -1.85
N VAL A 32 6.25 9.25 -1.95
CA VAL A 32 5.83 7.84 -1.94
C VAL A 32 6.09 7.22 -3.30
N SER A 33 6.65 6.01 -3.31
CA SER A 33 6.86 5.23 -4.53
C SER A 33 6.22 3.85 -4.42
N VAL A 34 5.52 3.44 -5.46
CA VAL A 34 4.96 2.08 -5.60
C VAL A 34 5.64 1.42 -6.78
N MET A 35 6.51 0.46 -6.50
CA MET A 35 7.24 -0.28 -7.50
C MET A 35 6.61 -1.65 -7.72
N THR A 36 6.33 -2.01 -8.96
CA THR A 36 5.95 -3.38 -9.32
C THR A 36 7.21 -4.21 -9.49
N LEU A 37 7.30 -5.31 -8.75
CA LEU A 37 8.38 -6.28 -8.87
C LEU A 37 8.11 -7.22 -10.04
N LYS A 38 9.20 -7.66 -10.68
CA LYS A 38 9.11 -8.71 -11.69
C LYS A 38 8.94 -10.05 -10.99
N ASN A 39 7.88 -10.77 -11.35
CA ASN A 39 7.72 -12.17 -11.00
C ASN A 39 8.11 -13.06 -12.19
N MET A 40 8.92 -14.07 -11.94
CA MET A 40 9.34 -15.06 -12.93
C MET A 40 8.71 -16.38 -12.57
N SER A 41 7.65 -16.77 -13.31
CA SER A 41 6.93 -18.01 -13.10
C SER A 41 7.57 -19.15 -13.89
N GLY A 42 7.83 -20.28 -13.22
CA GLY A 42 8.21 -21.56 -13.77
C GLY A 42 7.02 -22.52 -13.84
N GLU A 43 7.27 -23.80 -14.13
CA GLU A 43 6.22 -24.83 -14.18
C GLU A 43 5.73 -25.25 -12.78
N ASP A 44 6.57 -25.16 -11.78
CA ASP A 44 6.35 -25.65 -10.40
C ASP A 44 6.62 -24.60 -9.33
N SER A 45 7.07 -23.40 -9.73
CA SER A 45 7.51 -22.36 -8.78
C SER A 45 7.47 -20.97 -9.42
N ASP A 46 7.58 -19.95 -8.61
CA ASP A 46 7.84 -18.58 -9.03
C ASP A 46 9.00 -17.97 -8.24
N PHE A 47 9.57 -16.90 -8.76
CA PHE A 47 10.68 -16.18 -8.14
C PHE A 47 10.53 -14.68 -8.37
N SER A 48 10.68 -13.92 -7.28
CA SER A 48 10.77 -12.46 -7.32
C SER A 48 11.97 -11.97 -6.51
N GLU A 49 12.79 -11.12 -7.12
CA GLU A 49 13.80 -10.37 -6.37
C GLU A 49 13.10 -9.19 -5.68
N LEU A 50 13.11 -9.18 -4.34
CA LEU A 50 12.47 -8.12 -3.57
C LEU A 50 13.33 -6.87 -3.50
N LEU A 51 14.60 -7.02 -3.13
CA LEU A 51 15.58 -5.95 -2.97
C LEU A 51 16.95 -6.42 -3.45
N ARG A 52 17.67 -5.51 -4.11
CA ARG A 52 19.10 -5.69 -4.36
C ARG A 52 19.87 -4.66 -3.56
N LEU A 53 20.80 -5.16 -2.73
CA LEU A 53 21.64 -4.33 -1.88
C LEU A 53 23.05 -4.27 -2.49
N ASN A 54 23.61 -3.07 -2.53
CA ASN A 54 25.02 -2.89 -2.86
C ASN A 54 25.93 -3.25 -1.66
N SER A 55 27.23 -3.10 -1.81
CA SER A 55 28.22 -3.46 -0.76
C SER A 55 28.11 -2.61 0.52
N THR A 56 27.38 -1.50 0.52
CA THR A 56 27.14 -0.63 1.67
C THR A 56 25.77 -0.85 2.29
N GLY A 57 24.96 -1.80 1.78
CA GLY A 57 23.61 -2.08 2.25
C GLY A 57 22.55 -1.12 1.71
N GLU A 58 22.91 -0.27 0.75
CA GLU A 58 21.98 0.60 0.05
C GLU A 58 21.14 -0.20 -0.95
N VAL A 59 19.86 0.11 -1.01
CA VAL A 59 18.91 -0.52 -1.95
C VAL A 59 19.07 0.12 -3.33
N GLU A 60 19.49 -0.64 -4.33
CA GLU A 60 19.73 -0.13 -5.68
C GLU A 60 18.51 0.53 -6.30
N GLN A 61 17.30 0.03 -6.00
CA GLN A 61 16.05 0.57 -6.51
C GLN A 61 15.64 1.88 -5.84
N PHE A 62 16.20 2.20 -4.66
CA PHE A 62 15.88 3.38 -3.85
C PHE A 62 17.17 4.05 -3.36
N PRO A 63 17.86 4.83 -4.21
CA PRO A 63 19.10 5.50 -3.84
C PRO A 63 18.96 6.34 -2.56
N GLY A 64 19.94 6.20 -1.65
CA GLY A 64 19.93 6.82 -0.33
C GLY A 64 19.21 6.00 0.75
N PHE A 65 18.54 4.92 0.41
CA PHE A 65 17.89 4.03 1.39
C PHE A 65 18.81 2.85 1.74
N HIS A 66 19.34 2.83 2.97
CA HIS A 66 20.16 1.73 3.49
C HIS A 66 19.34 0.88 4.46
N VAL A 67 19.22 -0.41 4.20
CA VAL A 67 18.49 -1.32 5.10
C VAL A 67 19.28 -1.52 6.39
N ALA A 68 18.71 -1.05 7.51
CA ALA A 68 19.29 -1.19 8.85
C ALA A 68 18.58 -2.27 9.68
N GLN A 69 17.30 -2.54 9.40
CA GLN A 69 16.49 -3.54 10.11
C GLN A 69 15.41 -4.11 9.20
N ILE A 70 15.11 -5.40 9.38
CA ILE A 70 14.02 -6.09 8.68
C ILE A 70 13.09 -6.69 9.71
N ASN A 71 11.81 -6.38 9.61
CA ASN A 71 10.78 -6.93 10.46
C ASN A 71 9.72 -7.67 9.65
N ARG A 72 9.03 -8.60 10.32
CA ARG A 72 7.86 -9.30 9.80
C ARG A 72 6.72 -9.18 10.80
N SER A 73 5.52 -8.93 10.32
CA SER A 73 4.33 -9.09 11.16
C SER A 73 3.23 -9.85 10.42
N THR A 74 2.29 -10.38 11.20
CA THR A 74 1.08 -11.01 10.66
C THR A 74 -0.14 -10.26 11.14
N GLN A 75 -1.20 -10.29 10.32
CA GLN A 75 -2.50 -9.71 10.63
C GLN A 75 -3.58 -10.77 10.44
N ILE A 76 -4.41 -10.98 11.47
CA ILE A 76 -5.56 -11.86 11.37
C ILE A 76 -6.67 -11.22 10.52
N PRO A 77 -7.62 -12.00 9.97
CA PRO A 77 -8.77 -11.46 9.25
C PRO A 77 -9.50 -10.37 10.02
N GLY A 78 -9.89 -9.30 9.35
CA GLY A 78 -10.60 -8.15 9.92
C GLY A 78 -9.75 -7.20 10.76
N SER A 79 -8.45 -7.47 10.96
CA SER A 79 -7.59 -6.56 11.73
C SER A 79 -7.25 -5.30 10.93
N ILE A 80 -7.22 -4.17 11.65
CA ILE A 80 -6.68 -2.89 11.17
C ILE A 80 -5.50 -2.53 12.07
N LYS A 81 -4.33 -2.33 11.48
CA LYS A 81 -3.10 -1.93 12.18
C LYS A 81 -2.66 -0.58 11.62
N ALA A 82 -3.15 0.50 12.23
CA ALA A 82 -2.99 1.88 11.77
C ALA A 82 -3.17 2.87 12.94
N TRP A 83 -2.86 4.10 12.78
CA TRP A 83 -1.91 4.72 11.87
C TRP A 83 -0.56 4.78 12.56
N HIS A 84 0.49 4.38 11.89
CA HIS A 84 1.86 4.57 12.35
C HIS A 84 2.43 5.82 11.71
N VAL A 85 3.32 6.51 12.39
CA VAL A 85 4.03 7.67 11.88
C VAL A 85 5.46 7.62 12.40
N HIS A 86 6.42 7.80 11.51
CA HIS A 86 7.83 7.89 11.84
C HIS A 86 8.38 9.25 11.46
N PHE A 87 9.30 9.78 12.26
CA PHE A 87 9.93 11.08 12.03
C PHE A 87 11.39 10.96 11.60
N ILE A 88 11.99 9.79 11.80
CA ILE A 88 13.41 9.53 11.53
C ILE A 88 13.55 8.47 10.43
N GLN A 89 12.80 7.36 10.54
CA GLN A 89 12.91 6.25 9.61
C GLN A 89 11.97 6.39 8.41
N ASP A 90 12.47 5.90 7.27
CA ASP A 90 11.66 5.58 6.10
C ASP A 90 11.48 4.07 6.02
N GLU A 91 10.46 3.60 5.33
CA GLU A 91 10.14 2.19 5.22
C GLU A 91 9.92 1.74 3.77
N LEU A 92 10.28 0.50 3.50
CA LEU A 92 9.82 -0.26 2.34
C LEU A 92 8.94 -1.39 2.82
N TRP A 93 7.74 -1.50 2.26
CA TRP A 93 6.78 -2.53 2.61
C TRP A 93 6.60 -3.53 1.48
N TYR A 94 6.59 -4.81 1.82
CA TYR A 94 6.26 -5.92 0.94
C TYR A 94 5.23 -6.83 1.59
N VAL A 95 4.23 -7.26 0.82
CA VAL A 95 3.23 -8.25 1.24
C VAL A 95 3.37 -9.45 0.31
N ALA A 96 3.56 -10.63 0.91
CA ALA A 96 3.72 -11.89 0.19
C ALA A 96 2.44 -12.28 -0.58
N ASP A 97 2.59 -13.05 -1.64
CA ASP A 97 1.53 -13.31 -2.62
C ASP A 97 0.36 -14.11 -2.06
N GLU A 98 0.62 -15.01 -1.13
CA GLU A 98 -0.42 -15.76 -0.41
C GLU A 98 -1.24 -14.89 0.55
N SER A 99 -0.82 -13.65 0.74
CA SER A 99 -1.46 -12.65 1.59
C SER A 99 -2.17 -11.59 0.75
N ARG A 100 -3.14 -10.91 1.36
CA ARG A 100 -3.78 -9.73 0.75
C ARG A 100 -4.09 -8.69 1.81
N LEU A 101 -3.47 -7.52 1.69
CA LEU A 101 -3.68 -6.39 2.58
C LEU A 101 -4.10 -5.15 1.78
N LEU A 102 -4.93 -4.33 2.38
CA LEU A 102 -5.15 -2.97 1.95
C LEU A 102 -4.19 -2.08 2.74
N THR A 103 -3.10 -1.65 2.11
CA THR A 103 -2.20 -0.64 2.68
C THR A 103 -2.75 0.74 2.39
N CYS A 104 -2.83 1.58 3.43
CA CYS A 104 -3.28 2.95 3.31
C CYS A 104 -2.21 3.91 3.81
N LEU A 105 -2.06 5.02 3.10
CA LEU A 105 -1.13 6.10 3.41
C LEU A 105 -1.90 7.41 3.53
N TRP A 106 -1.43 8.29 4.39
CA TRP A 106 -2.00 9.62 4.61
C TRP A 106 -0.87 10.63 4.80
N ASP A 107 -0.80 11.62 3.94
CA ASP A 107 0.20 12.68 4.03
C ASP A 107 -0.20 13.71 5.09
N ILE A 108 0.49 13.70 6.20
CA ILE A 108 0.27 14.64 7.31
C ILE A 108 1.37 15.70 7.41
N ARG A 109 2.29 15.74 6.45
CA ARG A 109 3.40 16.71 6.42
C ARG A 109 2.89 18.08 5.99
N LYS A 110 2.93 19.05 6.91
CA LYS A 110 2.35 20.38 6.75
C LYS A 110 2.76 21.09 5.45
N ASP A 111 4.03 20.99 5.09
CA ASP A 111 4.60 21.71 3.94
C ASP A 111 4.69 20.85 2.67
N SER A 112 4.06 19.66 2.67
CA SER A 112 4.00 18.80 1.51
C SER A 112 3.02 19.33 0.47
N PRO A 113 3.33 19.26 -0.83
CA PRO A 113 2.39 19.62 -1.91
C PRO A 113 1.16 18.72 -1.94
N THR A 114 1.21 17.56 -1.27
CA THR A 114 0.11 16.59 -1.18
C THR A 114 -0.46 16.48 0.23
N PHE A 115 -0.24 17.50 1.09
CA PHE A 115 -0.80 17.50 2.44
C PHE A 115 -2.30 17.17 2.46
N GLY A 116 -2.70 16.29 3.35
CA GLY A 116 -4.07 15.81 3.51
C GLY A 116 -4.48 14.70 2.53
N SER A 117 -3.70 14.44 1.49
CA SER A 117 -4.00 13.38 0.52
C SER A 117 -3.85 11.98 1.14
N THR A 118 -4.65 11.03 0.63
CA THR A 118 -4.57 9.62 1.01
C THR A 118 -4.31 8.73 -0.20
N MET A 119 -3.62 7.61 0.02
CA MET A 119 -3.48 6.55 -0.97
C MET A 119 -4.00 5.24 -0.38
N ARG A 120 -4.65 4.44 -1.22
CA ARG A 120 -5.14 3.09 -0.90
C ARG A 120 -4.52 2.11 -1.88
N ILE A 121 -3.67 1.22 -1.39
CA ILE A 121 -2.82 0.35 -2.20
C ILE A 121 -3.10 -1.09 -1.83
N PRO A 122 -3.83 -1.87 -2.66
CA PRO A 122 -3.90 -3.31 -2.48
C PRO A 122 -2.50 -3.91 -2.68
N MET A 123 -2.06 -4.73 -1.73
CA MET A 123 -0.77 -5.43 -1.75
C MET A 123 -0.96 -6.92 -1.55
N GLY A 124 -0.05 -7.71 -2.09
CA GLY A 124 -0.14 -9.18 -2.10
C GLY A 124 -1.10 -9.72 -3.17
N GLY A 125 -1.39 -11.01 -3.14
CA GLY A 125 -2.11 -11.69 -4.22
C GLY A 125 -1.29 -11.66 -5.51
N SER A 126 -1.91 -11.32 -6.63
CA SER A 126 -1.24 -11.19 -7.92
C SER A 126 -0.44 -9.88 -8.10
N THR A 127 -0.34 -9.04 -7.05
CA THR A 127 0.34 -7.75 -7.14
C THR A 127 1.66 -7.77 -6.38
N HIS A 128 2.74 -8.08 -7.08
CA HIS A 128 4.11 -8.04 -6.52
C HIS A 128 4.57 -6.58 -6.42
N ARG A 129 4.43 -5.97 -5.25
CA ARG A 129 4.72 -4.54 -5.06
C ARG A 129 5.61 -4.30 -3.86
N LEU A 130 6.57 -3.38 -4.05
CA LEU A 130 7.23 -2.66 -2.97
C LEU A 130 6.62 -1.26 -2.86
N VAL A 131 6.37 -0.83 -1.64
CA VAL A 131 5.89 0.53 -1.35
C VAL A 131 6.92 1.22 -0.48
N TYR A 132 7.53 2.27 -1.02
CA TYR A 132 8.38 3.17 -0.24
C TYR A 132 7.53 4.23 0.43
N ILE A 133 7.71 4.36 1.74
CA ILE A 133 6.97 5.27 2.61
C ILE A 133 7.98 6.19 3.30
N PRO A 134 8.05 7.47 2.92
CA PRO A 134 8.94 8.41 3.58
C PRO A 134 8.42 8.77 4.98
N ARG A 135 9.35 9.13 5.85
CA ARG A 135 9.02 9.68 7.18
C ARG A 135 8.00 10.82 7.09
N GLY A 136 7.15 10.95 8.11
CA GLY A 136 6.09 11.94 8.14
C GLY A 136 4.82 11.55 7.37
N VAL A 137 4.83 10.47 6.58
CA VAL A 137 3.62 9.91 5.98
C VAL A 137 3.02 8.89 6.94
N ALA A 138 1.79 9.14 7.40
CA ALA A 138 1.06 8.19 8.23
C ALA A 138 0.66 6.98 7.38
N HIS A 139 0.79 5.77 7.95
CA HIS A 139 0.57 4.55 7.21
C HIS A 139 -0.04 3.44 8.08
N GLY A 140 -0.69 2.50 7.43
CA GLY A 140 -1.30 1.35 8.08
C GLY A 140 -1.81 0.33 7.07
N ALA A 141 -2.28 -0.81 7.58
CA ALA A 141 -2.84 -1.86 6.75
C ALA A 141 -4.09 -2.48 7.39
N ALA A 142 -5.05 -2.85 6.55
CA ALA A 142 -6.23 -3.63 6.92
C ALA A 142 -6.19 -4.99 6.22
N ASN A 143 -6.42 -6.05 6.98
CA ASN A 143 -6.62 -7.39 6.42
C ASN A 143 -8.10 -7.61 6.11
N LEU A 144 -8.48 -7.38 4.87
CA LEU A 144 -9.85 -7.56 4.37
C LEU A 144 -10.09 -8.98 3.80
N SER A 145 -9.08 -9.87 3.89
CA SER A 145 -9.19 -11.26 3.45
C SER A 145 -9.67 -12.19 4.56
N SER A 146 -10.00 -13.43 4.20
CA SER A 146 -10.37 -14.49 5.16
C SER A 146 -9.16 -15.24 5.75
N ASN A 147 -7.93 -14.93 5.29
CA ASN A 147 -6.72 -15.61 5.70
C ASN A 147 -5.81 -14.68 6.52
N ILE A 148 -4.89 -15.27 7.28
CA ILE A 148 -3.82 -14.51 7.93
C ILE A 148 -2.92 -13.94 6.83
N ALA A 149 -2.62 -12.66 6.93
CA ALA A 149 -1.73 -11.98 6.00
C ALA A 149 -0.37 -11.66 6.65
N THR A 150 0.69 -11.76 5.85
CA THR A 150 2.07 -11.45 6.27
C THR A 150 2.56 -10.22 5.55
N ILE A 151 3.19 -9.32 6.29
CA ILE A 151 3.86 -8.13 5.77
C ILE A 151 5.30 -8.09 6.26
N MET A 152 6.22 -7.73 5.37
CA MET A 152 7.62 -7.46 5.66
C MET A 152 7.89 -5.97 5.57
N TYR A 153 8.67 -5.48 6.51
CA TYR A 153 9.12 -4.09 6.62
C TYR A 153 10.64 -4.05 6.51
N PHE A 154 11.16 -3.24 5.62
CA PHE A 154 12.58 -2.91 5.53
C PHE A 154 12.72 -1.46 5.96
N MET A 155 13.55 -1.19 6.95
CA MET A 155 13.68 0.13 7.56
C MET A 155 15.11 0.63 7.46
N ASN A 156 15.28 1.93 7.27
CA ASN A 156 16.60 2.56 7.21
C ASN A 156 17.13 3.01 8.58
N ALA A 157 16.42 2.69 9.66
CA ALA A 157 16.86 2.91 11.03
C ALA A 157 16.56 1.67 11.90
N GLN A 158 17.33 1.49 12.96
CA GLN A 158 17.07 0.43 13.95
C GLN A 158 16.11 0.93 15.02
N PHE A 159 15.23 0.03 15.48
CA PHE A 159 14.36 0.31 16.62
C PHE A 159 15.19 0.54 17.89
N ASN A 160 14.87 1.63 18.60
CA ASN A 160 15.47 1.94 19.90
C ASN A 160 14.37 2.03 20.96
N ILE A 161 14.35 1.08 21.88
CA ILE A 161 13.33 1.01 22.94
C ILE A 161 13.36 2.20 23.90
N ASN A 162 14.52 2.84 24.06
CA ASN A 162 14.69 4.00 24.96
C ASN A 162 14.26 5.33 24.30
N ASN A 163 14.18 5.35 22.96
CA ASN A 163 13.71 6.49 22.17
C ASN A 163 13.04 5.98 20.88
N PRO A 164 11.86 5.41 20.98
CA PRO A 164 11.19 4.80 19.81
C PRO A 164 10.72 5.88 18.85
N ASP A 165 11.10 5.72 17.57
CA ASP A 165 10.56 6.53 16.47
C ASP A 165 9.25 5.93 15.98
N GLU A 166 8.30 5.76 16.89
CA GLU A 166 6.98 5.26 16.56
C GLU A 166 5.91 6.12 17.20
N ARG A 167 5.13 6.79 16.38
CA ARG A 167 3.99 7.61 16.80
C ARG A 167 2.71 6.99 16.26
N ARG A 168 1.60 7.30 16.91
CA ARG A 168 0.29 6.75 16.57
C ARG A 168 -0.74 7.84 16.40
N ILE A 169 -1.59 7.67 15.40
CA ILE A 169 -2.86 8.40 15.27
C ILE A 169 -3.97 7.35 15.43
N PRO A 170 -5.11 7.67 16.02
CA PRO A 170 -6.24 6.73 16.12
C PRO A 170 -6.59 6.15 14.74
N TRP A 171 -6.83 4.84 14.67
CA TRP A 171 -7.08 4.13 13.41
C TRP A 171 -8.29 4.68 12.65
N ASP A 172 -9.27 5.23 13.38
CA ASP A 172 -10.51 5.80 12.87
C ASP A 172 -10.47 7.34 12.66
N ALA A 173 -9.29 7.94 12.68
CA ALA A 173 -9.12 9.40 12.52
C ALA A 173 -9.67 9.95 11.19
N LEU A 174 -9.75 9.12 10.14
CA LEU A 174 -10.39 9.45 8.86
C LEU A 174 -11.80 8.86 8.72
N GLY A 175 -12.41 8.44 9.84
CA GLY A 175 -13.67 7.72 9.87
C GLY A 175 -13.49 6.20 9.80
N LYS A 176 -14.41 5.47 10.41
CA LYS A 176 -14.39 3.99 10.44
C LYS A 176 -14.52 3.40 9.04
N ASP A 177 -15.38 4.00 8.21
CA ASP A 177 -15.66 3.55 6.85
C ASP A 177 -14.47 3.73 5.90
N PHE A 178 -13.45 4.52 6.30
CA PHE A 178 -12.23 4.68 5.49
C PHE A 178 -11.57 3.34 5.16
N TRP A 179 -11.67 2.35 6.04
CA TRP A 179 -11.02 1.03 5.88
C TRP A 179 -11.88 0.01 5.15
N GLU A 180 -13.16 0.32 4.91
CA GLU A 180 -14.04 -0.56 4.15
C GLU A 180 -13.61 -0.67 2.68
N PRO A 181 -13.84 -1.83 2.02
CA PRO A 181 -13.60 -1.97 0.60
C PRO A 181 -14.41 -0.94 -0.19
N GLN A 182 -13.75 -0.15 -1.03
CA GLN A 182 -14.43 0.68 -2.01
C GLN A 182 -14.99 -0.22 -3.10
N ARG A 183 -16.28 -0.09 -3.37
CA ARG A 183 -17.01 -0.81 -4.43
C ARG A 183 -17.11 0.11 -5.63
N ASP A 184 -16.93 -0.47 -6.81
CA ASP A 184 -17.13 0.20 -8.09
C ASP A 184 -18.62 0.34 -8.37
#